data_5cee4132d07a07e9b5fb32cac0a7214b
#
_entry.id   5cee4132d07a07e9b5fb32cac0a7214b
#
_cell.length_a   1.000
_cell.length_b   1.000
_cell.length_c   1.000
_cell.angle_alpha   90.00
_cell.angle_beta   90.00
_cell.angle_gamma   90.00
#
_symmetry.space_group_name_H-M   'P 1'
#
loop_
_entity.id
_entity.type
_entity.pdbx_description
1 polymer ?
#
loop_
_entity_poly.entity_id
_entity_poly.type
_entity_poly.pdbx_seq_one_letter_code
_entity_poly.pdbx_strand_id
1 'polypeptide(L)'
;MIKLIKFYLRRLGKCNLKKFYLDYQFKIKDPLLKEIFNKFIYSKSYNQTSNLWRWISIKNLKDLNEDGIKNYSKKIAENYFTMDDYNSELISKAFKNVQNKKINKKLGIFEIKKNKSANFEKLLKSNMLTLLLYSNLKKKLINKAKLLKDKTYINFGGFYYILVNKIKFTQDKINSLFEYDIFNKNKILTKPLNILELGAGSGRTTEAILTLSKKVKKYVIIDIPPAMYICYKRLKIAFPKKK
;
A
#
# COMPACT_ATOMS: atom_id res chain seq x y z
N MET A 1 -0.80 -8.24 -22.71
CA MET A 1 -1.13 -8.94 -21.44
C MET A 1 -0.84 -10.43 -21.49
N ILE A 2 -1.44 -11.23 -22.39
CA ILE A 2 -1.25 -12.71 -22.47
C ILE A 2 0.22 -13.13 -22.69
N LYS A 3 1.01 -12.43 -23.53
CA LYS A 3 2.45 -12.72 -23.75
C LYS A 3 3.29 -12.50 -22.48
N LEU A 4 2.98 -11.47 -21.70
CA LEU A 4 3.65 -11.15 -20.43
C LEU A 4 3.35 -12.22 -19.37
N ILE A 5 2.08 -12.61 -19.26
CA ILE A 5 1.64 -13.69 -18.36
C ILE A 5 2.30 -15.01 -18.73
N LYS A 6 2.37 -15.39 -20.03
CA LYS A 6 3.07 -16.60 -20.49
C LYS A 6 4.58 -16.55 -20.22
N PHE A 7 5.23 -15.39 -20.36
CA PHE A 7 6.64 -15.19 -20.03
C PHE A 7 6.90 -15.37 -18.53
N TYR A 8 6.05 -14.82 -17.68
CA TYR A 8 6.13 -15.01 -16.24
C TYR A 8 5.83 -16.46 -15.83
N LEU A 9 4.80 -17.10 -16.39
CA LEU A 9 4.45 -18.49 -16.09
C LEU A 9 5.58 -19.47 -16.46
N ARG A 10 6.30 -19.26 -17.56
CA ARG A 10 7.46 -20.09 -17.93
C ARG A 10 8.64 -19.95 -16.96
N ARG A 11 8.85 -18.78 -16.38
CA ARG A 11 9.87 -18.55 -15.34
C ARG A 11 9.46 -19.05 -13.95
N LEU A 12 8.16 -19.08 -13.67
CA LEU A 12 7.59 -19.51 -12.38
C LEU A 12 7.82 -21.01 -12.10
N GLY A 13 7.87 -21.85 -13.14
CA GLY A 13 8.11 -23.30 -12.99
C GLY A 13 9.49 -23.68 -12.44
N LYS A 14 10.46 -22.73 -12.42
CA LYS A 14 11.82 -22.94 -11.93
C LYS A 14 12.12 -22.27 -10.60
N CYS A 15 11.11 -21.64 -9.97
CA CYS A 15 11.32 -20.84 -8.76
C CYS A 15 11.16 -21.69 -7.51
N ASN A 16 12.29 -22.12 -6.92
CA ASN A 16 12.31 -22.76 -5.61
C ASN A 16 12.62 -21.73 -4.52
N LEU A 17 11.56 -21.12 -3.94
CA LEU A 17 11.70 -20.14 -2.86
C LEU A 17 12.47 -20.72 -1.68
N LYS A 18 12.25 -21.98 -1.31
CA LYS A 18 12.93 -22.62 -0.18
C LYS A 18 14.43 -22.68 -0.40
N LYS A 19 14.88 -23.16 -1.57
CA LYS A 19 16.30 -23.20 -1.93
C LYS A 19 16.89 -21.78 -1.92
N PHE A 20 16.23 -20.83 -2.61
CA PHE A 20 16.67 -19.45 -2.63
C PHE A 20 16.80 -18.87 -1.22
N TYR A 21 15.81 -19.10 -0.36
CA TYR A 21 15.85 -18.59 1.01
C TYR A 21 17.01 -19.18 1.82
N LEU A 22 17.25 -20.48 1.74
CA LEU A 22 18.36 -21.14 2.44
C LEU A 22 19.72 -20.53 2.03
N ASP A 23 19.89 -20.22 0.75
CA ASP A 23 21.11 -19.61 0.22
C ASP A 23 21.22 -18.10 0.60
N TYR A 24 20.06 -17.42 0.77
CA TYR A 24 20.03 -15.97 0.98
C TYR A 24 19.86 -15.54 2.45
N GLN A 25 19.41 -16.42 3.33
CA GLN A 25 19.07 -16.10 4.73
C GLN A 25 20.20 -15.46 5.54
N PHE A 26 21.46 -15.79 5.20
CA PHE A 26 22.64 -15.20 5.86
C PHE A 26 22.87 -13.74 5.51
N LYS A 27 22.29 -13.27 4.40
CA LYS A 27 22.37 -11.88 3.94
C LYS A 27 21.23 -11.01 4.49
N ILE A 28 20.24 -11.59 5.18
CA ILE A 28 19.09 -10.84 5.71
C ILE A 28 19.52 -10.11 6.98
N LYS A 29 19.48 -8.78 6.91
CA LYS A 29 19.92 -7.89 7.98
C LYS A 29 18.89 -7.71 9.11
N ASP A 30 17.58 -7.70 8.77
CA ASP A 30 16.52 -7.50 9.77
C ASP A 30 16.10 -8.84 10.38
N PRO A 31 16.28 -9.04 11.71
CA PRO A 31 15.95 -10.32 12.38
C PRO A 31 14.47 -10.71 12.26
N LEU A 32 13.56 -9.73 12.30
CA LEU A 32 12.13 -9.98 12.16
C LEU A 32 11.77 -10.46 10.75
N LEU A 33 12.36 -9.86 9.71
CA LEU A 33 12.17 -10.30 8.32
C LEU A 33 12.64 -11.75 8.17
N LYS A 34 13.80 -12.08 8.74
CA LYS A 34 14.34 -13.45 8.78
C LYS A 34 13.42 -14.41 9.50
N GLU A 35 12.91 -14.02 10.67
CA GLU A 35 12.00 -14.84 11.47
C GLU A 35 10.69 -15.15 10.73
N ILE A 36 10.07 -14.14 10.13
CA ILE A 36 8.81 -14.30 9.38
C ILE A 36 8.99 -15.25 8.19
N PHE A 37 10.11 -15.12 7.45
CA PHE A 37 10.41 -16.01 6.34
C PHE A 37 10.72 -17.43 6.82
N ASN A 38 11.46 -17.61 7.91
CA ASN A 38 11.70 -18.92 8.50
C ASN A 38 10.40 -19.63 8.85
N LYS A 39 9.52 -18.96 9.59
CA LYS A 39 8.23 -19.53 9.98
C LYS A 39 7.40 -19.95 8.77
N PHE A 40 7.42 -19.15 7.70
CA PHE A 40 6.68 -19.47 6.49
C PHE A 40 7.28 -20.67 5.75
N ILE A 41 8.58 -20.69 5.48
CA ILE A 41 9.27 -21.73 4.70
C ILE A 41 9.11 -23.12 5.33
N TYR A 42 9.09 -23.19 6.67
CA TYR A 42 8.90 -24.44 7.41
C TYR A 42 7.44 -24.72 7.80
N SER A 43 6.51 -23.88 7.39
CA SER A 43 5.08 -24.11 7.64
C SER A 43 4.45 -25.03 6.59
N LYS A 44 3.33 -25.67 6.98
CA LYS A 44 2.48 -26.41 6.02
C LYS A 44 1.94 -25.51 4.91
N SER A 45 1.68 -24.23 5.21
CA SER A 45 1.15 -23.24 4.26
C SER A 45 2.11 -22.97 3.09
N TYR A 46 3.42 -23.17 3.28
CA TYR A 46 4.38 -23.03 2.19
C TYR A 46 4.05 -23.93 0.99
N ASN A 47 3.70 -25.18 1.23
CA ASN A 47 3.39 -26.13 0.17
C ASN A 47 2.10 -25.80 -0.58
N GLN A 48 1.19 -25.08 0.07
CA GLN A 48 -0.09 -24.61 -0.49
C GLN A 48 0.04 -23.28 -1.25
N THR A 49 1.18 -22.58 -1.09
CA THR A 49 1.40 -21.29 -1.76
C THR A 49 1.68 -21.48 -3.25
N SER A 50 0.97 -20.72 -4.11
CA SER A 50 1.19 -20.77 -5.55
C SER A 50 2.59 -20.31 -5.95
N ASN A 51 3.08 -20.78 -7.11
CA ASN A 51 4.38 -20.36 -7.64
C ASN A 51 4.50 -18.86 -7.85
N LEU A 52 3.39 -18.18 -8.20
CA LEU A 52 3.35 -16.72 -8.34
C LEU A 52 3.70 -16.03 -7.02
N TRP A 53 3.05 -16.42 -5.94
CA TRP A 53 3.29 -15.84 -4.62
C TRP A 53 4.66 -16.19 -4.07
N ARG A 54 5.19 -17.37 -4.36
CA ARG A 54 6.59 -17.73 -4.03
C ARG A 54 7.58 -16.81 -4.75
N TRP A 55 7.37 -16.59 -6.05
CA TRP A 55 8.23 -15.69 -6.83
C TRP A 55 8.16 -14.24 -6.34
N ILE A 56 6.94 -13.70 -6.11
CA ILE A 56 6.74 -12.37 -5.55
C ILE A 56 7.44 -12.25 -4.18
N SER A 57 7.35 -13.29 -3.35
CA SER A 57 8.01 -13.29 -2.03
C SER A 57 9.53 -13.21 -2.14
N ILE A 58 10.14 -13.92 -3.10
CA ILE A 58 11.59 -13.84 -3.35
C ILE A 58 12.00 -12.43 -3.77
N LYS A 59 11.30 -11.88 -4.76
CA LYS A 59 11.60 -10.53 -5.26
C LYS A 59 11.49 -9.52 -4.13
N ASN A 60 10.40 -9.57 -3.39
CA ASN A 60 10.14 -8.64 -2.30
C ASN A 60 11.11 -8.80 -1.13
N LEU A 61 11.57 -10.02 -0.84
CA LEU A 61 12.61 -10.25 0.18
C LEU A 61 13.91 -9.54 -0.18
N LYS A 62 14.37 -9.67 -1.42
CA LYS A 62 15.57 -8.98 -1.89
C LYS A 62 15.42 -7.48 -1.78
N ASP A 63 14.35 -6.92 -2.35
CA ASP A 63 14.10 -5.48 -2.36
C ASP A 63 14.01 -4.91 -0.93
N LEU A 64 13.34 -5.63 -0.01
CA LEU A 64 13.24 -5.21 1.40
C LEU A 64 14.58 -5.21 2.12
N ASN A 65 15.39 -6.25 1.89
CA ASN A 65 16.68 -6.39 2.54
C ASN A 65 17.74 -5.42 2.00
N GLU A 66 17.71 -5.13 0.71
CA GLU A 66 18.69 -4.27 0.03
C GLU A 66 18.33 -2.79 0.14
N ASP A 67 17.08 -2.45 -0.12
CA ASP A 67 16.62 -1.07 -0.20
C ASP A 67 15.96 -0.55 1.09
N GLY A 68 15.58 -1.44 2.00
CA GLY A 68 14.78 -1.11 3.19
C GLY A 68 13.33 -0.75 2.87
N ILE A 69 12.50 -0.61 3.91
CA ILE A 69 11.04 -0.44 3.76
C ILE A 69 10.67 0.80 2.93
N LYS A 70 11.35 1.92 3.16
CA LYS A 70 11.01 3.19 2.49
C LYS A 70 11.21 3.12 0.98
N ASN A 71 12.34 2.60 0.54
CA ASN A 71 12.65 2.49 -0.89
C ASN A 71 11.84 1.36 -1.54
N TYR A 72 11.62 0.26 -0.82
CA TYR A 72 10.73 -0.80 -1.24
C TYR A 72 9.30 -0.31 -1.47
N SER A 73 8.74 0.46 -0.53
CA SER A 73 7.39 1.04 -0.67
C SER A 73 7.29 1.99 -1.86
N LYS A 74 8.36 2.74 -2.16
CA LYS A 74 8.45 3.58 -3.37
C LYS A 74 8.40 2.73 -4.64
N LYS A 75 9.20 1.68 -4.73
CA LYS A 75 9.23 0.76 -5.88
C LYS A 75 7.89 0.07 -6.08
N ILE A 76 7.22 -0.36 -5.01
CA ILE A 76 5.89 -0.97 -5.09
C ILE A 76 4.85 0.05 -5.56
N ALA A 77 4.82 1.25 -5.01
CA ALA A 77 3.92 2.30 -5.45
C ALA A 77 4.12 2.63 -6.94
N GLU A 78 5.38 2.57 -7.41
CA GLU A 78 5.71 2.79 -8.81
C GLU A 78 5.33 1.60 -9.73
N ASN A 79 5.35 0.36 -9.23
CA ASN A 79 5.20 -0.84 -10.06
C ASN A 79 3.86 -1.57 -9.89
N TYR A 80 3.22 -1.48 -8.73
CA TYR A 80 2.00 -2.25 -8.40
C TYR A 80 0.71 -1.48 -8.70
N PHE A 81 0.79 -0.16 -8.71
CA PHE A 81 -0.31 0.76 -8.97
C PHE A 81 -0.02 1.67 -10.16
N THR A 82 0.84 1.23 -11.07
CA THR A 82 1.05 1.98 -12.30
C THR A 82 -0.23 1.90 -13.12
N MET A 83 -0.83 3.05 -13.29
CA MET A 83 -1.95 3.26 -14.21
C MET A 83 -1.50 3.19 -15.68
N ASP A 84 -0.45 2.43 -15.98
CA ASP A 84 0.02 2.24 -17.36
C ASP A 84 -1.06 1.58 -18.25
N ASP A 85 -2.05 0.93 -17.63
CA ASP A 85 -3.21 0.34 -18.32
C ASP A 85 -4.42 1.30 -18.42
N TYR A 86 -4.40 2.47 -17.76
CA TYR A 86 -5.45 3.45 -17.90
C TYR A 86 -5.13 4.41 -19.04
N ASN A 87 -6.13 4.63 -19.89
CA ASN A 87 -6.12 5.45 -21.10
C ASN A 87 -5.37 6.78 -20.85
N SER A 88 -4.12 6.86 -21.32
CA SER A 88 -3.23 8.00 -21.15
C SER A 88 -3.81 9.30 -21.70
N GLU A 89 -4.74 9.20 -22.66
CA GLU A 89 -5.40 10.34 -23.30
C GLU A 89 -6.43 11.03 -22.39
N LEU A 90 -7.23 10.24 -21.66
CA LEU A 90 -8.17 10.76 -20.65
C LEU A 90 -7.45 11.48 -19.53
N ILE A 91 -6.34 10.87 -19.07
CA ILE A 91 -5.49 11.44 -18.01
C ILE A 91 -4.82 12.73 -18.50
N SER A 92 -4.33 12.75 -19.75
CA SER A 92 -3.70 13.93 -20.33
C SER A 92 -4.70 15.09 -20.54
N LYS A 93 -5.95 14.79 -20.94
CA LYS A 93 -7.03 15.79 -21.05
C LYS A 93 -7.43 16.37 -19.69
N ALA A 94 -7.62 15.49 -18.69
CA ALA A 94 -7.91 15.91 -17.32
C ALA A 94 -6.76 16.74 -16.74
N PHE A 95 -5.51 16.41 -17.09
CA PHE A 95 -4.32 17.09 -16.64
C PHE A 95 -4.21 18.54 -17.18
N LYS A 96 -4.52 18.77 -18.46
CA LYS A 96 -4.58 20.14 -19.03
C LYS A 96 -5.54 21.04 -18.25
N ASN A 97 -6.65 20.48 -17.76
CA ASN A 97 -7.63 21.21 -16.95
C ASN A 97 -7.15 21.47 -15.51
N VAL A 98 -6.36 20.56 -14.91
CA VAL A 98 -5.82 20.72 -13.53
C VAL A 98 -4.64 21.70 -13.49
N GLN A 99 -3.94 21.95 -14.59
CA GLN A 99 -2.91 23.00 -14.66
C GLN A 99 -3.48 24.42 -14.49
N ASN A 100 -4.80 24.57 -14.51
CA ASN A 100 -5.43 25.85 -14.31
C ASN A 100 -5.27 26.32 -12.85
N LYS A 101 -4.45 27.37 -12.63
CA LYS A 101 -4.15 27.95 -11.31
C LYS A 101 -5.40 28.29 -10.48
N LYS A 102 -6.55 28.61 -11.13
CA LYS A 102 -7.83 28.90 -10.44
C LYS A 102 -8.41 27.66 -9.76
N ILE A 103 -8.30 26.47 -10.40
CA ILE A 103 -8.79 25.21 -9.85
C ILE A 103 -7.91 24.80 -8.64
N ASN A 104 -6.59 24.95 -8.74
CA ASN A 104 -5.68 24.63 -7.65
C ASN A 104 -5.93 25.49 -6.40
N LYS A 105 -6.21 26.79 -6.58
CA LYS A 105 -6.54 27.70 -5.47
C LYS A 105 -7.89 27.34 -4.82
N LYS A 106 -8.89 26.97 -5.64
CA LYS A 106 -10.24 26.61 -5.17
C LYS A 106 -10.26 25.27 -4.41
N LEU A 107 -9.38 24.33 -4.77
CA LEU A 107 -9.23 23.02 -4.12
C LEU A 107 -8.28 23.07 -2.91
N GLY A 108 -7.69 24.22 -2.58
CA GLY A 108 -6.74 24.34 -1.46
C GLY A 108 -5.42 23.57 -1.68
N ILE A 109 -5.08 23.29 -2.93
CA ILE A 109 -3.86 22.55 -3.28
C ILE A 109 -2.69 23.52 -3.32
N PHE A 110 -1.85 23.46 -2.30
CA PHE A 110 -0.60 24.19 -2.23
C PHE A 110 0.54 23.23 -2.60
N GLU A 111 1.22 23.53 -3.72
CA GLU A 111 2.49 22.92 -4.19
C GLU A 111 2.40 21.51 -4.81
N ILE A 112 2.34 21.50 -6.14
CA ILE A 112 2.99 20.44 -6.91
C ILE A 112 4.46 20.86 -7.03
N LYS A 113 5.36 20.30 -6.21
CA LYS A 113 6.79 20.56 -6.34
C LYS A 113 7.27 20.07 -7.71
N LYS A 114 7.75 21.00 -8.54
CA LYS A 114 8.41 20.71 -9.82
C LYS A 114 9.73 19.97 -9.55
N ASN A 115 9.71 18.65 -9.61
CA ASN A 115 10.92 17.86 -9.68
C ASN A 115 11.25 17.58 -11.14
N LYS A 116 12.44 18.03 -11.58
CA LYS A 116 12.94 17.93 -12.98
C LYS A 116 13.37 16.50 -13.40
N SER A 117 12.96 15.43 -12.68
CA SER A 117 13.40 14.06 -12.95
C SER A 117 12.39 13.30 -13.83
N ALA A 118 12.86 12.23 -14.50
CA ALA A 118 12.05 11.33 -15.35
C ALA A 118 10.79 10.74 -14.66
N ASN A 119 10.67 10.85 -13.33
CA ASN A 119 9.51 10.44 -12.54
C ASN A 119 8.39 11.48 -12.46
N PHE A 120 8.52 12.63 -13.14
CA PHE A 120 7.55 13.72 -13.07
C PHE A 120 6.18 13.30 -13.62
N GLU A 121 6.14 12.56 -14.72
CA GLU A 121 4.90 12.10 -15.32
C GLU A 121 4.16 11.09 -14.40
N LYS A 122 4.90 10.17 -13.77
CA LYS A 122 4.33 9.25 -12.77
C LYS A 122 3.81 9.99 -11.55
N LEU A 123 4.54 10.98 -11.07
CA LEU A 123 4.12 11.86 -9.98
C LEU A 123 2.81 12.59 -10.31
N LEU A 124 2.71 13.11 -11.53
CA LEU A 124 1.53 13.79 -12.01
C LEU A 124 0.33 12.86 -12.11
N LYS A 125 0.48 11.70 -12.75
CA LYS A 125 -0.59 10.69 -12.88
C LYS A 125 -1.10 10.25 -11.50
N SER A 126 -0.19 9.97 -10.57
CA SER A 126 -0.56 9.58 -9.20
C SER A 126 -1.29 10.68 -8.44
N ASN A 127 -0.81 11.93 -8.55
CA ASN A 127 -1.46 13.07 -7.89
C ASN A 127 -2.83 13.39 -8.49
N MET A 128 -3.01 13.23 -9.80
CA MET A 128 -4.32 13.39 -10.44
C MET A 128 -5.33 12.37 -9.96
N LEU A 129 -4.94 11.09 -9.90
CA LEU A 129 -5.81 10.07 -9.34
C LEU A 129 -6.15 10.37 -7.88
N THR A 130 -5.17 10.79 -7.10
CA THR A 130 -5.37 11.18 -5.71
C THR A 130 -6.34 12.35 -5.59
N LEU A 131 -6.28 13.33 -6.49
CA LEU A 131 -7.22 14.45 -6.58
C LEU A 131 -8.63 14.01 -6.92
N LEU A 132 -8.78 13.16 -7.94
CA LEU A 132 -10.08 12.61 -8.33
C LEU A 132 -10.72 11.83 -7.18
N LEU A 133 -9.95 11.00 -6.50
CA LEU A 133 -10.43 10.28 -5.32
C LEU A 133 -10.78 11.24 -4.18
N TYR A 134 -9.95 12.27 -3.94
CA TYR A 134 -10.21 13.28 -2.92
C TYR A 134 -11.48 14.07 -3.19
N SER A 135 -11.74 14.46 -4.45
CA SER A 135 -12.95 15.21 -4.83
C SER A 135 -14.25 14.45 -4.51
N ASN A 136 -14.18 13.13 -4.43
CA ASN A 136 -15.31 12.27 -4.05
C ASN A 136 -15.39 12.01 -2.53
N LEU A 137 -14.43 12.49 -1.73
CA LEU A 137 -14.48 12.33 -0.29
C LEU A 137 -15.54 13.22 0.35
N LYS A 138 -16.42 12.64 1.12
CA LYS A 138 -17.38 13.38 1.94
C LYS A 138 -16.68 14.15 3.05
N LYS A 139 -17.18 15.34 3.41
CA LYS A 139 -16.64 16.21 4.46
C LYS A 139 -16.38 15.45 5.78
N LYS A 140 -17.27 14.55 6.18
CA LYS A 140 -17.09 13.71 7.38
C LYS A 140 -15.85 12.81 7.33
N LEU A 141 -15.48 12.29 6.14
CA LEU A 141 -14.30 11.44 5.94
C LEU A 141 -13.02 12.28 5.90
N ILE A 142 -13.07 13.49 5.32
CA ILE A 142 -11.97 14.44 5.36
C ILE A 142 -11.62 14.78 6.82
N ASN A 143 -12.61 14.99 7.68
CA ASN A 143 -12.38 15.21 9.10
C ASN A 143 -11.74 14.00 9.80
N LYS A 144 -12.15 12.78 9.44
CA LYS A 144 -11.54 11.53 9.96
C LYS A 144 -10.11 11.32 9.48
N ALA A 145 -9.73 11.84 8.32
CA ALA A 145 -8.36 11.75 7.80
C ALA A 145 -7.31 12.33 8.74
N LYS A 146 -7.68 13.31 9.59
CA LYS A 146 -6.79 13.91 10.59
C LYS A 146 -6.34 12.90 11.65
N LEU A 147 -7.13 11.87 11.92
CA LEU A 147 -6.83 10.84 12.91
C LEU A 147 -5.82 9.78 12.36
N LEU A 148 -5.68 9.68 11.05
CA LEU A 148 -4.77 8.76 10.40
C LEU A 148 -3.38 9.38 10.27
N LYS A 149 -2.35 8.68 10.74
CA LYS A 149 -0.98 9.21 10.78
C LYS A 149 -0.39 9.35 9.36
N ASP A 150 -0.09 10.56 8.92
CA ASP A 150 0.53 10.81 7.61
C ASP A 150 1.81 10.01 7.40
N LYS A 151 2.63 9.87 8.46
CA LYS A 151 3.92 9.15 8.41
C LYS A 151 3.75 7.70 7.98
N THR A 152 2.72 6.99 8.46
CA THR A 152 2.50 5.59 8.10
C THR A 152 2.02 5.46 6.66
N TYR A 153 1.12 6.33 6.22
CA TYR A 153 0.62 6.31 4.84
C TYR A 153 1.67 6.69 3.79
N ILE A 154 2.60 7.58 4.13
CA ILE A 154 3.69 7.98 3.22
C ILE A 154 4.79 6.92 3.17
N ASN A 155 5.18 6.36 4.32
CA ASN A 155 6.34 5.48 4.39
C ASN A 155 6.05 4.04 3.94
N PHE A 156 4.77 3.60 3.95
CA PHE A 156 4.41 2.19 3.73
C PHE A 156 3.53 1.94 2.50
N GLY A 157 3.23 2.92 1.68
CA GLY A 157 2.43 2.64 0.49
C GLY A 157 2.04 3.84 -0.34
N GLY A 158 2.00 5.02 0.25
CA GLY A 158 1.51 6.22 -0.43
C GLY A 158 2.59 7.26 -0.63
N PHE A 159 3.64 6.94 -1.42
CA PHE A 159 4.77 7.83 -1.59
C PHE A 159 4.38 9.20 -2.16
N TYR A 160 3.40 9.22 -3.05
CA TYR A 160 2.86 10.45 -3.64
C TYR A 160 1.64 10.92 -2.85
N TYR A 161 1.55 12.22 -2.61
CA TYR A 161 0.43 12.82 -1.88
C TYR A 161 0.09 14.22 -2.39
N ILE A 162 -1.16 14.61 -2.17
CA ILE A 162 -1.61 16.00 -2.26
C ILE A 162 -1.72 16.57 -0.85
N LEU A 163 -1.42 17.87 -0.71
CA LEU A 163 -1.55 18.58 0.56
C LEU A 163 -2.81 19.45 0.55
N VAL A 164 -3.75 19.14 1.43
CA VAL A 164 -4.99 19.92 1.58
C VAL A 164 -5.18 20.26 3.05
N ASN A 165 -5.28 21.56 3.37
CA ASN A 165 -5.44 22.03 4.75
C ASN A 165 -4.44 21.40 5.73
N LYS A 166 -3.17 21.35 5.36
CA LYS A 166 -2.06 20.76 6.14
C LYS A 166 -2.14 19.23 6.34
N ILE A 167 -3.08 18.54 5.72
CA ILE A 167 -3.21 17.08 5.75
C ILE A 167 -2.67 16.51 4.45
N LYS A 168 -1.83 15.48 4.55
CA LYS A 168 -1.31 14.75 3.40
C LYS A 168 -2.27 13.64 3.02
N PHE A 169 -2.83 13.71 1.83
CA PHE A 169 -3.68 12.67 1.27
C PHE A 169 -2.91 11.88 0.23
N THR A 170 -2.66 10.62 0.54
CA THR A 170 -2.18 9.62 -0.41
C THR A 170 -3.37 8.86 -0.97
N GLN A 171 -3.21 8.20 -2.12
CA GLN A 171 -4.23 7.30 -2.66
C GLN A 171 -4.63 6.23 -1.63
N ASP A 172 -3.66 5.63 -0.96
CA ASP A 172 -3.88 4.63 0.10
C ASP A 172 -4.74 5.16 1.25
N LYS A 173 -4.46 6.39 1.69
CA LYS A 173 -5.22 7.02 2.78
C LYS A 173 -6.67 7.25 2.39
N ILE A 174 -6.91 7.70 1.15
CA ILE A 174 -8.26 7.93 0.64
C ILE A 174 -9.01 6.62 0.47
N ASN A 175 -8.38 5.61 -0.12
CA ASN A 175 -8.98 4.29 -0.28
C ASN A 175 -9.36 3.67 1.07
N SER A 176 -8.49 3.79 2.08
CA SER A 176 -8.80 3.31 3.43
C SER A 176 -9.99 4.03 4.07
N LEU A 177 -10.18 5.32 3.76
CA LEU A 177 -11.36 6.07 4.21
C LEU A 177 -12.64 5.62 3.49
N PHE A 178 -12.57 5.31 2.20
CA PHE A 178 -13.71 4.76 1.47
C PHE A 178 -14.08 3.36 1.98
N GLU A 179 -13.12 2.49 2.19
CA GLU A 179 -13.34 1.16 2.75
C GLU A 179 -13.99 1.26 4.16
N TYR A 180 -13.46 2.12 5.01
CA TYR A 180 -14.07 2.41 6.31
C TYR A 180 -15.52 2.92 6.18
N ASP A 181 -15.81 3.84 5.21
CA ASP A 181 -17.17 4.37 5.00
C ASP A 181 -18.14 3.27 4.55
N ILE A 182 -17.68 2.34 3.70
CA ILE A 182 -18.48 1.17 3.28
C ILE A 182 -18.85 0.31 4.49
N PHE A 183 -17.90 -0.06 5.34
CA PHE A 183 -18.17 -0.85 6.54
C PHE A 183 -19.10 -0.12 7.51
N ASN A 184 -18.95 1.19 7.65
CA ASN A 184 -19.78 2.00 8.54
C ASN A 184 -21.21 2.16 8.00
N LYS A 185 -21.39 2.39 6.69
CA LYS A 185 -22.71 2.48 6.04
C LYS A 185 -23.49 1.18 6.14
N ASN A 186 -22.81 0.05 5.96
CA ASN A 186 -23.41 -1.27 6.10
C ASN A 186 -23.58 -1.72 7.56
N LYS A 187 -23.39 -0.80 8.53
CA LYS A 187 -23.54 -1.03 9.96
C LYS A 187 -22.65 -2.16 10.52
N ILE A 188 -21.60 -2.57 9.80
CA ILE A 188 -20.68 -3.63 10.23
C ILE A 188 -19.92 -3.21 11.48
N LEU A 189 -19.50 -1.93 11.56
CA LEU A 189 -18.73 -1.37 12.68
C LEU A 189 -19.62 -0.85 13.83
N THR A 190 -20.88 -1.21 13.92
CA THR A 190 -21.80 -0.74 14.99
C THR A 190 -21.74 -1.60 16.24
N LYS A 191 -21.41 -2.89 16.10
CA LYS A 191 -21.33 -3.88 17.18
C LYS A 191 -19.87 -4.31 17.41
N PRO A 192 -19.53 -4.82 18.62
CA PRO A 192 -18.25 -5.45 18.85
C PRO A 192 -18.02 -6.63 17.91
N LEU A 193 -16.88 -6.66 17.21
CA LEU A 193 -16.58 -7.68 16.21
C LEU A 193 -15.13 -8.12 16.21
N ASN A 194 -14.92 -9.33 15.67
CA ASN A 194 -13.59 -9.83 15.31
C ASN A 194 -13.48 -9.76 13.78
N ILE A 195 -12.32 -9.32 13.29
CA ILE A 195 -12.04 -9.18 11.86
C ILE A 195 -10.92 -10.13 11.48
N LEU A 196 -11.12 -10.82 10.35
CA LEU A 196 -10.08 -11.56 9.64
C LEU A 196 -9.86 -10.87 8.29
N GLU A 197 -8.67 -10.36 8.04
CA GLU A 197 -8.26 -9.76 6.78
C GLU A 197 -7.30 -10.68 6.04
N LEU A 198 -7.66 -11.05 4.82
CA LEU A 198 -6.83 -11.83 3.92
C LEU A 198 -6.17 -10.88 2.90
N GLY A 199 -4.84 -10.90 2.80
CA GLY A 199 -4.13 -10.05 1.85
C GLY A 199 -4.08 -8.58 2.26
N ALA A 200 -3.77 -8.28 3.52
CA ALA A 200 -3.71 -6.91 4.06
C ALA A 200 -2.66 -6.01 3.39
N GLY A 201 -1.70 -6.59 2.68
CA GLY A 201 -0.61 -5.86 2.03
C GLY A 201 0.18 -5.04 3.04
N SER A 202 0.16 -3.70 2.89
CA SER A 202 0.84 -2.81 3.85
C SER A 202 0.07 -2.58 5.16
N GLY A 203 -1.12 -3.15 5.35
CA GLY A 203 -1.97 -2.96 6.54
C GLY A 203 -2.67 -1.61 6.61
N ARG A 204 -2.87 -0.94 5.47
CA ARG A 204 -3.48 0.39 5.40
C ARG A 204 -4.94 0.40 5.88
N THR A 205 -5.70 -0.61 5.50
CA THR A 205 -7.11 -0.79 5.89
C THR A 205 -7.22 -1.13 7.37
N THR A 206 -6.38 -2.05 7.84
CA THR A 206 -6.26 -2.40 9.27
C THR A 206 -6.01 -1.16 10.12
N GLU A 207 -5.02 -0.32 9.74
CA GLU A 207 -4.71 0.92 10.47
C GLU A 207 -5.93 1.85 10.52
N ALA A 208 -6.63 2.04 9.39
CA ALA A 208 -7.80 2.90 9.33
C ALA A 208 -8.94 2.39 10.21
N ILE A 209 -9.28 1.11 10.10
CA ILE A 209 -10.37 0.51 10.89
C ILE A 209 -10.06 0.56 12.38
N LEU A 210 -8.85 0.19 12.81
CA LEU A 210 -8.44 0.22 14.22
C LEU A 210 -8.35 1.64 14.80
N THR A 211 -8.07 2.64 13.95
CA THR A 211 -8.02 4.05 14.37
C THR A 211 -9.40 4.66 14.46
N LEU A 212 -10.27 4.37 13.50
CA LEU A 212 -11.56 5.05 13.32
C LEU A 212 -12.72 4.33 14.00
N SER A 213 -12.55 3.07 14.40
CA SER A 213 -13.57 2.29 15.11
C SER A 213 -13.03 1.76 16.44
N LYS A 214 -13.81 1.96 17.51
CA LYS A 214 -13.57 1.38 18.84
C LYS A 214 -14.25 0.01 19.02
N LYS A 215 -14.92 -0.51 17.98
CA LYS A 215 -15.74 -1.72 18.06
C LYS A 215 -14.98 -3.00 17.75
N VAL A 216 -13.74 -2.91 17.26
CA VAL A 216 -12.93 -4.08 16.93
C VAL A 216 -12.32 -4.66 18.21
N LYS A 217 -12.69 -5.91 18.54
CA LYS A 217 -12.15 -6.67 19.67
C LYS A 217 -10.85 -7.38 19.29
N LYS A 218 -10.84 -8.03 18.13
CA LYS A 218 -9.70 -8.78 17.60
C LYS A 218 -9.57 -8.52 16.11
N TYR A 219 -8.34 -8.32 15.65
CA TYR A 219 -8.02 -8.20 14.23
C TYR A 219 -6.94 -9.23 13.88
N VAL A 220 -7.25 -10.14 12.99
CA VAL A 220 -6.32 -11.18 12.52
C VAL A 220 -5.98 -10.90 11.07
N ILE A 221 -4.70 -10.95 10.74
CA ILE A 221 -4.19 -10.69 9.39
C ILE A 221 -3.50 -11.95 8.88
N ILE A 222 -3.80 -12.32 7.64
CA ILE A 222 -3.14 -13.41 6.93
C ILE A 222 -2.64 -12.86 5.61
N ASP A 223 -1.33 -12.96 5.37
CA ASP A 223 -0.69 -12.52 4.13
C ASP A 223 0.63 -13.29 3.88
N ILE A 224 1.25 -13.06 2.73
CA ILE A 224 2.59 -13.57 2.42
C ILE A 224 3.66 -12.85 3.26
N PRO A 225 4.81 -13.50 3.52
CA PRO A 225 5.84 -12.97 4.43
C PRO A 225 6.27 -11.53 4.22
N PRO A 226 6.54 -11.05 2.99
CA PRO A 226 6.94 -9.66 2.80
C PRO A 226 5.86 -8.67 3.20
N ALA A 227 4.60 -8.96 2.89
CA ALA A 227 3.46 -8.13 3.25
C ALA A 227 3.24 -8.14 4.76
N MET A 228 3.31 -9.31 5.42
CA MET A 228 3.24 -9.43 6.87
C MET A 228 4.30 -8.60 7.59
N TYR A 229 5.54 -8.62 7.09
CA TYR A 229 6.62 -7.80 7.65
C TYR A 229 6.32 -6.31 7.56
N ILE A 230 5.89 -5.84 6.39
CA ILE A 230 5.55 -4.42 6.17
C ILE A 230 4.36 -4.00 7.04
N CYS A 231 3.31 -4.82 7.04
CA CYS A 231 2.12 -4.60 7.85
C CYS A 231 2.46 -4.50 9.34
N TYR A 232 3.25 -5.44 9.87
CA TYR A 232 3.71 -5.41 11.25
C TYR A 232 4.47 -4.12 11.58
N LYS A 233 5.46 -3.74 10.76
CA LYS A 233 6.25 -2.50 10.98
C LYS A 233 5.36 -1.26 10.95
N ARG A 234 4.40 -1.20 10.05
CA ARG A 234 3.41 -0.12 9.95
C ARG A 234 2.55 -0.03 11.21
N LEU A 235 1.93 -1.14 11.59
CA LEU A 235 1.02 -1.17 12.74
C LEU A 235 1.75 -0.88 14.05
N LYS A 236 3.00 -1.31 14.20
CA LYS A 236 3.83 -0.96 15.35
C LYS A 236 4.09 0.54 15.48
N ILE A 237 4.22 1.27 14.35
CA ILE A 237 4.34 2.73 14.34
C ILE A 237 2.97 3.39 14.60
N ALA A 238 1.90 2.85 14.00
CA ALA A 238 0.55 3.37 14.21
C ALA A 238 0.09 3.22 15.66
N PHE A 239 0.38 2.06 16.27
CA PHE A 239 -0.10 1.65 17.59
C PHE A 239 1.06 1.19 18.51
N PRO A 240 1.96 2.07 18.95
CA PRO A 240 3.18 1.67 19.67
C PRO A 240 2.90 1.00 21.04
N LYS A 241 1.76 1.27 21.64
CA LYS A 241 1.36 0.72 22.94
C LYS A 241 0.48 -0.53 22.89
N LYS A 242 0.07 -0.96 21.69
CA LYS A 242 -0.69 -2.21 21.51
C LYS A 242 0.28 -3.37 21.27
N LYS A 243 0.17 -4.42 22.08
CA LYS A 243 0.84 -5.70 21.88
C LYS A 243 0.02 -6.57 20.93
#